data_677cc24eb0fd749bf479e263ee64917d
#
_entry.id   677cc24eb0fd749bf479e263ee64917d
#
_cell.length_a   1.000
_cell.length_b   1.000
_cell.length_c   1.000
_cell.angle_alpha   90.00
_cell.angle_beta   90.00
_cell.angle_gamma   90.00
#
_symmetry.space_group_name_H-M   'P 1'
#
loop_
_entity.id
_entity.type
_entity.pdbx_description
1 polymer ?
#
loop_
_entity_poly.entity_id
_entity_poly.type
_entity_poly.pdbx_seq_one_letter_code
_entity_poly.pdbx_strand_id
1 'polypeptide(L)'
;VAAHVSMENIPYQADIEYLKNYCEGFGVPFYHVTTSFNPDTDKRKAPCFLCSWNRRKKLFDLAKELGCTKIALGHHQDDILSTLLMNLTFQGAFATMPPRLYMNKVDVDIIRPLCLVPEADLVEYAQLRELKKQIKN
;
A
#
# COMPACT_ATOMS: atom_id res chain seq x y z
N VAL A 1 8.45 -2.67 -11.82
CA VAL A 1 7.35 -3.64 -11.72
C VAL A 1 6.23 -3.07 -10.86
N ALA A 2 5.00 -3.49 -11.07
CA ALA A 2 3.85 -3.20 -10.20
C ALA A 2 3.41 -4.49 -9.49
N ALA A 3 2.89 -4.35 -8.26
CA ALA A 3 2.44 -5.49 -7.48
C ALA A 3 1.11 -5.19 -6.78
N HIS A 4 0.20 -6.17 -6.77
CA HIS A 4 -1.01 -6.15 -5.96
C HIS A 4 -1.05 -7.36 -5.05
N VAL A 5 -1.34 -7.14 -3.76
CA VAL A 5 -1.51 -8.20 -2.77
C VAL A 5 -2.97 -8.30 -2.36
N SER A 6 -3.62 -9.40 -2.73
CA SER A 6 -4.98 -9.74 -2.31
C SER A 6 -4.98 -10.48 -0.97
N MET A 7 -6.04 -10.27 -0.19
CA MET A 7 -6.27 -10.97 1.08
C MET A 7 -7.48 -11.90 0.93
N GLU A 8 -7.29 -13.20 1.15
CA GLU A 8 -8.36 -14.20 1.03
C GLU A 8 -9.47 -14.02 2.09
N ASN A 9 -9.09 -13.54 3.27
CA ASN A 9 -10.00 -13.38 4.41
C ASN A 9 -10.87 -12.10 4.35
N ILE A 10 -10.73 -11.29 3.30
CA ILE A 10 -11.45 -10.01 3.21
C ILE A 10 -12.33 -10.05 1.96
N PRO A 11 -13.62 -9.68 2.06
CA PRO A 11 -14.56 -9.71 0.93
C PRO A 11 -14.23 -8.68 -0.18
N TYR A 12 -13.22 -7.84 0.04
CA TYR A 12 -12.75 -6.88 -0.93
C TYR A 12 -11.94 -7.55 -2.04
N GLN A 13 -12.40 -7.37 -3.28
CA GLN A 13 -11.69 -7.84 -4.47
C GLN A 13 -11.42 -6.67 -5.42
N ALA A 14 -10.13 -6.44 -5.72
CA ALA A 14 -9.73 -5.57 -6.81
C ALA A 14 -9.97 -6.27 -8.16
N ASP A 15 -10.22 -5.49 -9.20
CA ASP A 15 -10.27 -5.98 -10.59
C ASP A 15 -8.82 -6.20 -11.08
N ILE A 16 -8.32 -7.41 -10.88
CA ILE A 16 -6.93 -7.78 -11.17
C ILE A 16 -6.64 -7.69 -12.67
N GLU A 17 -7.60 -8.05 -13.52
CA GLU A 17 -7.45 -7.98 -14.97
C GLU A 17 -7.31 -6.52 -15.42
N TYR A 18 -8.14 -5.63 -14.90
CA TYR A 18 -8.02 -4.20 -15.17
C TYR A 18 -6.65 -3.65 -14.73
N LEU A 19 -6.18 -3.99 -13.52
CA LEU A 19 -4.89 -3.54 -13.01
C LEU A 19 -3.73 -4.05 -13.87
N LYS A 20 -3.79 -5.31 -14.28
CA LYS A 20 -2.81 -5.91 -15.17
C LYS A 20 -2.75 -5.18 -16.51
N ASN A 21 -3.89 -5.04 -17.18
CA ASN A 21 -3.98 -4.37 -18.48
C ASN A 21 -3.52 -2.91 -18.40
N TYR A 22 -3.86 -2.23 -17.30
CA TYR A 22 -3.41 -0.85 -17.05
C TYR A 22 -1.89 -0.76 -16.94
N CYS A 23 -1.25 -1.66 -16.19
CA CYS A 23 0.21 -1.70 -16.05
C CYS A 23 0.91 -2.07 -17.37
N GLU A 24 0.36 -3.04 -18.11
CA GLU A 24 0.88 -3.46 -19.42
C GLU A 24 0.84 -2.32 -20.45
N GLY A 25 -0.17 -1.46 -20.39
CA GLY A 25 -0.28 -0.26 -21.22
C GLY A 25 0.88 0.74 -21.02
N PHE A 26 1.57 0.67 -19.90
CA PHE A 26 2.80 1.43 -19.60
C PHE A 26 4.09 0.61 -19.75
N GLY A 27 4.01 -0.63 -20.23
CA GLY A 27 5.15 -1.53 -20.31
C GLY A 27 5.68 -1.97 -18.93
N VAL A 28 4.83 -1.92 -17.89
CA VAL A 28 5.21 -2.25 -16.52
C VAL A 28 4.75 -3.68 -16.19
N PRO A 29 5.67 -4.62 -15.89
CA PRO A 29 5.29 -5.97 -15.45
C PRO A 29 4.43 -5.91 -14.19
N PHE A 30 3.34 -6.68 -14.18
CA PHE A 30 2.39 -6.73 -13.07
C PHE A 30 2.42 -8.08 -12.37
N TYR A 31 2.52 -8.06 -11.04
CA TYR A 31 2.52 -9.24 -10.17
C TYR A 31 1.31 -9.22 -9.26
N HIS A 32 0.56 -10.31 -9.26
CA HIS A 32 -0.54 -10.53 -8.33
C HIS A 32 -0.15 -11.61 -7.34
N VAL A 33 -0.18 -11.29 -6.05
CA VAL A 33 0.13 -12.20 -4.95
C VAL A 33 -1.05 -12.28 -4.01
N THR A 34 -1.39 -13.48 -3.58
CA THR A 34 -2.46 -13.72 -2.60
C THR A 34 -1.85 -14.11 -1.26
N THR A 35 -2.44 -13.64 -0.17
CA THR A 35 -2.06 -14.01 1.20
C THR A 35 -3.30 -14.07 2.08
N SER A 36 -3.16 -14.77 3.20
CA SER A 36 -4.19 -14.87 4.23
C SER A 36 -3.58 -14.67 5.62
N PHE A 37 -4.41 -14.41 6.61
CA PHE A 37 -4.00 -14.42 8.00
C PHE A 37 -5.03 -15.17 8.84
N ASN A 38 -4.57 -15.82 9.90
CA ASN A 38 -5.47 -16.43 10.87
C ASN A 38 -5.79 -15.41 11.97
N PRO A 39 -7.06 -14.96 12.13
CA PRO A 39 -7.46 -14.00 13.16
C PRO A 39 -7.17 -14.51 14.58
N ASP A 40 -7.13 -15.83 14.78
CA ASP A 40 -6.91 -16.46 16.07
C ASP A 40 -5.46 -16.52 16.51
N THR A 41 -4.51 -16.27 15.61
CA THR A 41 -3.06 -16.40 15.88
C THR A 41 -2.57 -15.34 16.87
N ASP A 42 -3.16 -14.14 16.89
CA ASP A 42 -2.83 -13.11 17.87
C ASP A 42 -4.06 -12.25 18.19
N LYS A 43 -4.87 -12.75 19.12
CA LYS A 43 -6.11 -12.08 19.58
C LYS A 43 -5.89 -10.69 20.22
N ARG A 44 -4.64 -10.32 20.51
CA ARG A 44 -4.27 -9.01 21.06
C ARG A 44 -4.16 -7.92 19.97
N LYS A 45 -4.13 -8.33 18.70
CA LYS A 45 -3.99 -7.40 17.56
C LYS A 45 -5.28 -7.30 16.77
N ALA A 46 -5.66 -6.08 16.42
CA ALA A 46 -6.82 -5.84 15.57
C ALA A 46 -6.66 -6.53 14.20
N PRO A 47 -7.72 -7.08 13.61
CA PRO A 47 -7.68 -7.72 12.30
C PRO A 47 -7.10 -6.83 11.20
N CYS A 48 -7.39 -5.52 11.23
CA CYS A 48 -6.82 -4.54 10.30
C CYS A 48 -5.29 -4.44 10.39
N PHE A 49 -4.74 -4.56 11.60
CA PHE A 49 -3.29 -4.57 11.80
C PHE A 49 -2.67 -5.83 11.17
N LEU A 50 -3.26 -7.01 11.43
CA LEU A 50 -2.78 -8.28 10.87
C LEU A 50 -2.85 -8.29 9.35
N CYS A 51 -3.92 -7.76 8.78
CA CYS A 51 -4.08 -7.60 7.35
C CYS A 51 -2.96 -6.71 6.75
N SER A 52 -2.76 -5.51 7.30
CA SER A 52 -1.75 -4.58 6.82
C SER A 52 -0.33 -5.15 6.95
N TRP A 53 -0.07 -5.86 8.05
CA TRP A 53 1.23 -6.48 8.31
C TRP A 53 1.54 -7.60 7.30
N ASN A 54 0.57 -8.50 7.04
CA ASN A 54 0.73 -9.60 6.10
C ASN A 54 0.89 -9.11 4.65
N ARG A 55 0.10 -8.10 4.23
CA ARG A 55 0.28 -7.45 2.93
C ARG A 55 1.68 -6.89 2.76
N ARG A 56 2.15 -6.15 3.76
CA ARG A 56 3.49 -5.54 3.73
C ARG A 56 4.59 -6.59 3.67
N LYS A 57 4.47 -7.67 4.47
CA LYS A 57 5.40 -8.78 4.44
C LYS A 57 5.51 -9.37 3.04
N LYS A 58 4.37 -9.65 2.38
CA LYS A 58 4.37 -10.19 1.01
C LYS A 58 4.99 -9.24 -0.02
N LEU A 59 4.81 -7.94 0.13
CA LEU A 59 5.49 -6.97 -0.73
C LEU A 59 7.02 -6.99 -0.55
N PHE A 60 7.50 -7.16 0.68
CA PHE A 60 8.94 -7.29 0.95
C PHE A 60 9.50 -8.59 0.39
N ASP A 61 8.79 -9.72 0.57
CA ASP A 61 9.19 -11.02 0.05
C ASP A 61 9.30 -10.94 -1.50
N LEU A 62 8.29 -10.38 -2.16
CA LEU A 62 8.29 -10.20 -3.62
C LEU A 62 9.40 -9.25 -4.09
N ALA A 63 9.62 -8.13 -3.39
CA ALA A 63 10.70 -7.20 -3.73
C ALA A 63 12.07 -7.89 -3.68
N LYS A 64 12.29 -8.73 -2.67
CA LYS A 64 13.52 -9.53 -2.53
C LYS A 64 13.66 -10.54 -3.66
N GLU A 65 12.61 -11.28 -3.99
CA GLU A 65 12.60 -12.26 -5.09
C GLU A 65 12.93 -11.61 -6.45
N LEU A 66 12.42 -10.40 -6.67
CA LEU A 66 12.62 -9.65 -7.92
C LEU A 66 13.89 -8.78 -7.92
N GLY A 67 14.69 -8.81 -6.85
CA GLY A 67 15.90 -7.98 -6.72
C GLY A 67 15.60 -6.48 -6.64
N CYS A 68 14.39 -6.08 -6.22
CA CYS A 68 14.02 -4.68 -6.05
C CYS A 68 14.56 -4.12 -4.74
N THR A 69 15.27 -2.99 -4.81
CA THR A 69 15.81 -2.28 -3.64
C THR A 69 14.88 -1.19 -3.11
N LYS A 70 13.76 -0.91 -3.80
CA LYS A 70 12.78 0.12 -3.44
C LYS A 70 11.36 -0.38 -3.60
N ILE A 71 10.49 0.02 -2.65
CA ILE A 71 9.04 -0.17 -2.72
C ILE A 71 8.39 1.21 -2.69
N ALA A 72 7.70 1.59 -3.77
CA ALA A 72 6.90 2.80 -3.83
C ALA A 72 5.49 2.53 -3.30
N LEU A 73 5.03 3.31 -2.34
CA LEU A 73 3.67 3.27 -1.79
C LEU A 73 2.92 4.54 -2.16
N GLY A 74 1.64 4.39 -2.47
CA GLY A 74 0.77 5.48 -2.93
C GLY A 74 0.24 6.41 -1.83
N HIS A 75 0.89 6.47 -0.65
CA HIS A 75 0.48 7.41 0.39
C HIS A 75 0.67 8.86 -0.08
N HIS A 76 -0.38 9.67 0.09
CA HIS A 76 -0.44 11.07 -0.31
C HIS A 76 -0.39 12.02 0.89
N GLN A 77 -0.46 13.34 0.65
CA GLN A 77 -0.31 14.35 1.69
C GLN A 77 -1.31 14.17 2.84
N ASP A 78 -2.58 13.88 2.54
CA ASP A 78 -3.63 13.73 3.56
C ASP A 78 -3.41 12.50 4.45
N ASP A 79 -2.83 11.40 3.93
CA ASP A 79 -2.41 10.25 4.73
C ASP A 79 -1.31 10.65 5.74
N ILE A 80 -0.34 11.45 5.29
CA ILE A 80 0.77 11.94 6.12
C ILE A 80 0.24 12.82 7.25
N LEU A 81 -0.66 13.75 6.93
CA LEU A 81 -1.27 14.67 7.90
C LEU A 81 -2.20 13.94 8.88
N SER A 82 -3.04 13.03 8.38
CA SER A 82 -3.93 12.21 9.20
C SER A 82 -3.13 11.35 10.18
N THR A 83 -2.04 10.74 9.72
CA THR A 83 -1.15 9.94 10.58
C THR A 83 -0.49 10.82 11.65
N LEU A 84 -0.04 12.03 11.30
CA LEU A 84 0.52 12.98 12.26
C LEU A 84 -0.51 13.34 13.36
N LEU A 85 -1.72 13.70 12.95
CA LEU A 85 -2.80 14.05 13.89
C LEU A 85 -3.16 12.86 14.80
N MET A 86 -3.29 11.65 14.25
CA MET A 86 -3.55 10.45 15.04
C MET A 86 -2.43 10.21 16.08
N ASN A 87 -1.17 10.33 15.69
CA ASN A 87 -0.06 10.11 16.60
C ASN A 87 0.00 11.18 17.70
N LEU A 88 -0.26 12.45 17.36
CA LEU A 88 -0.34 13.53 18.34
C LEU A 88 -1.47 13.31 19.36
N THR A 89 -2.66 12.95 18.89
CA THR A 89 -3.86 12.87 19.76
C THR A 89 -3.89 11.61 20.60
N PHE A 90 -3.49 10.46 20.05
CA PHE A 90 -3.60 9.17 20.74
C PHE A 90 -2.30 8.67 21.38
N GLN A 91 -1.15 9.13 20.90
CA GLN A 91 0.15 8.64 21.39
C GLN A 91 1.02 9.76 21.98
N GLY A 92 0.62 11.03 21.86
CA GLY A 92 1.43 12.17 22.28
C GLY A 92 2.75 12.28 21.49
N ALA A 93 2.83 11.69 20.30
CA ALA A 93 4.03 11.61 19.51
C ALA A 93 3.96 12.51 18.28
N PHE A 94 4.93 13.43 18.13
CA PHE A 94 5.09 14.24 16.92
C PHE A 94 5.84 13.41 15.87
N ALA A 95 5.11 12.48 15.22
CA ALA A 95 5.66 11.56 14.24
C ALA A 95 4.65 11.25 13.14
N THR A 96 5.13 11.06 11.92
CA THR A 96 4.34 10.63 10.77
C THR A 96 5.15 9.72 9.85
N MET A 97 4.58 9.34 8.70
CA MET A 97 5.25 8.54 7.70
C MET A 97 6.27 9.39 6.91
N PRO A 98 7.58 9.11 6.99
CA PRO A 98 8.56 9.88 6.23
C PRO A 98 8.45 9.58 4.72
N PRO A 99 8.84 10.53 3.85
CA PRO A 99 8.89 10.33 2.40
C PRO A 99 9.75 9.15 1.97
N ARG A 100 10.84 8.90 2.70
CA ARG A 100 11.73 7.75 2.53
C ARG A 100 12.01 7.10 3.88
N LEU A 101 11.94 5.78 3.93
CA LEU A 101 12.25 4.99 5.11
C LEU A 101 13.06 3.76 4.71
N TYR A 102 14.30 3.69 5.16
CA TYR A 102 15.12 2.51 4.96
C TYR A 102 14.80 1.42 5.99
N MET A 103 14.53 0.22 5.50
CA MET A 103 14.16 -0.95 6.30
C MET A 103 15.36 -1.89 6.44
N ASN A 104 16.20 -1.69 7.45
CA ASN A 104 17.44 -2.45 7.69
C ASN A 104 17.26 -3.98 7.65
N LYS A 105 16.13 -4.50 8.18
CA LYS A 105 15.89 -5.96 8.29
C LYS A 105 15.69 -6.66 6.95
N VAL A 106 15.25 -5.92 5.94
CA VAL A 106 14.88 -6.46 4.62
C VAL A 106 15.68 -5.82 3.49
N ASP A 107 16.55 -4.87 3.81
CA ASP A 107 17.42 -4.14 2.88
C ASP A 107 16.64 -3.47 1.73
N VAL A 108 15.56 -2.79 2.08
CA VAL A 108 14.65 -2.13 1.11
C VAL A 108 14.32 -0.73 1.57
N ASP A 109 14.34 0.24 0.64
CA ASP A 109 13.78 1.57 0.83
C ASP A 109 12.27 1.58 0.58
N ILE A 110 11.49 2.02 1.53
CA ILE A 110 10.10 2.44 1.28
C ILE A 110 10.13 3.90 0.86
N ILE A 111 9.55 4.22 -0.30
CA ILE A 111 9.40 5.58 -0.79
C ILE A 111 7.93 5.95 -0.96
N ARG A 112 7.60 7.24 -0.81
CA ARG A 112 6.24 7.78 -0.96
C ARG A 112 6.26 8.96 -1.92
N PRO A 113 6.26 8.69 -3.23
CA PRO A 113 6.40 9.75 -4.24
C PRO A 113 5.29 10.81 -4.20
N LEU A 114 4.10 10.44 -3.69
CA LEU A 114 2.91 11.30 -3.63
C LEU A 114 2.75 12.04 -2.29
N CYS A 115 3.73 11.96 -1.37
CA CYS A 115 3.63 12.48 0.00
C CYS A 115 3.36 13.99 0.12
N LEU A 116 3.59 14.77 -0.95
CA LEU A 116 3.30 16.20 -1.03
C LEU A 116 2.14 16.53 -1.97
N VAL A 117 1.46 15.53 -2.51
CA VAL A 117 0.32 15.71 -3.42
C VAL A 117 -0.98 15.60 -2.60
N PRO A 118 -1.86 16.63 -2.60
CA PRO A 118 -3.16 16.55 -1.97
C PRO A 118 -4.06 15.46 -2.57
N GLU A 119 -4.92 14.83 -1.77
CA GLU A 119 -5.88 13.85 -2.26
C GLU A 119 -6.80 14.42 -3.35
N ALA A 120 -7.18 15.70 -3.21
CA ALA A 120 -8.04 16.39 -4.19
C ALA A 120 -7.44 16.36 -5.61
N ASP A 121 -6.12 16.61 -5.74
CA ASP A 121 -5.43 16.60 -7.03
C ASP A 121 -5.38 15.17 -7.62
N LEU A 122 -5.24 14.16 -6.75
CA LEU A 122 -5.27 12.76 -7.19
C LEU A 122 -6.66 12.33 -7.67
N VAL A 123 -7.71 12.80 -7.01
CA VAL A 123 -9.11 12.56 -7.42
C VAL A 123 -9.38 13.22 -8.77
N GLU A 124 -8.98 14.47 -8.95
CA GLU A 124 -9.11 15.17 -10.22
C GLU A 124 -8.35 14.45 -11.34
N TYR A 125 -7.10 14.08 -11.08
CA TYR A 125 -6.29 13.31 -12.04
C TYR A 125 -6.96 11.98 -12.42
N ALA A 126 -7.50 11.25 -11.43
CA ALA A 126 -8.18 9.98 -11.68
C ALA A 126 -9.43 10.16 -12.56
N GLN A 127 -10.20 11.25 -12.36
CA GLN A 127 -11.36 11.59 -13.16
C GLN A 127 -10.96 11.95 -14.59
N LEU A 128 -9.96 12.82 -14.76
CA LEU A 128 -9.45 13.24 -16.07
C LEU A 128 -8.88 12.06 -16.89
N ARG A 129 -8.34 11.06 -16.22
CA ARG A 129 -7.80 9.85 -16.84
C ARG A 129 -8.81 8.71 -16.93
N GLU A 130 -10.07 8.94 -16.51
CA GLU A 130 -11.15 7.96 -16.51
C GLU A 130 -10.77 6.65 -15.79
N LEU A 131 -9.98 6.76 -14.70
CA LEU A 131 -9.53 5.59 -13.96
C LEU A 131 -10.69 4.91 -13.23
N LYS A 132 -10.81 3.61 -13.42
CA LYS A 132 -11.87 2.83 -12.80
C LYS A 132 -11.63 2.70 -11.29
N LYS A 133 -12.64 3.07 -10.49
CA LYS A 133 -12.60 2.85 -9.04
C LYS A 133 -12.53 1.35 -8.74
N GLN A 134 -11.51 0.95 -7.98
CA GLN A 134 -11.23 -0.47 -7.69
C GLN A 134 -11.98 -1.02 -6.47
N ILE A 135 -12.66 -0.15 -5.71
CA ILE A 135 -13.45 -0.56 -4.55
C ILE A 135 -14.89 -0.81 -5.01
N LYS A 136 -15.32 -2.07 -4.91
CA LYS A 136 -16.76 -2.38 -4.90
C LYS A 136 -17.22 -2.29 -3.45
N ASN A 137 -18.13 -1.35 -3.17
CA ASN A 137 -18.86 -1.33 -1.91
C ASN A 137 -19.83 -2.52 -1.87
#